data_154215758088f7b151577df6b8467953
#
_entry.id   154215758088f7b151577df6b8467953
#
_cell.length_a   1.000
_cell.length_b   1.000
_cell.length_c   1.000
_cell.angle_alpha   90.00
_cell.angle_beta   90.00
_cell.angle_gamma   90.00
#
_symmetry.space_group_name_H-M   'P 1'
#
loop_
_entity.id
_entity.type
_entity.pdbx_description
1 polymer ?
#
loop_
_entity_poly.entity_id
_entity_poly.type
_entity_poly.pdbx_seq_one_letter_code
_entity_poly.pdbx_strand_id
1 'polypeptide(L)'
;MILWAEKRPHTIRIESVDDMQPLDAFKVGLAQCAALFPGTSRSGATIIGGLLFGLSRKVAAEFSFFLAIPTMFAATFYDVYKNRDAFVAADFPVFAVGFIVSFISALLVIRALMRYISKHDFTAFAYYRIVFGAF
;
A
#
# COMPACT_ATOMS: atom_id res chain seq x y z
N MET A 1 -12.49 -10.58 -1.82
CA MET A 1 -11.98 -10.21 -0.48
C MET A 1 -12.32 -8.77 -0.10
N ILE A 2 -11.99 -7.76 -0.89
CA ILE A 2 -12.31 -6.33 -0.59
C ILE A 2 -13.80 -6.12 -0.38
N LEU A 3 -14.67 -6.57 -1.30
CA LEU A 3 -16.13 -6.45 -1.18
C LEU A 3 -16.69 -7.16 0.05
N TRP A 4 -16.08 -8.26 0.46
CA TRP A 4 -16.48 -9.00 1.66
C TRP A 4 -16.05 -8.25 2.94
N ALA A 5 -14.85 -7.68 2.94
CA ALA A 5 -14.37 -6.86 4.04
C ALA A 5 -15.23 -5.60 4.22
N GLU A 6 -15.58 -4.92 3.11
CA GLU A 6 -16.42 -3.71 3.13
C GLU A 6 -17.85 -3.95 3.61
N LYS A 7 -18.43 -5.11 3.32
CA LYS A 7 -19.82 -5.47 3.72
C LYS A 7 -19.95 -5.92 5.17
N ARG A 8 -18.84 -6.21 5.87
CA ARG A 8 -18.90 -6.57 7.28
C ARG A 8 -19.12 -5.31 8.14
N PRO A 9 -19.99 -5.38 9.14
CA PRO A 9 -20.08 -4.31 10.13
C PRO A 9 -18.74 -4.24 10.88
N HIS A 10 -17.97 -3.19 10.62
CA HIS A 10 -16.72 -2.93 11.33
C HIS A 10 -17.01 -1.94 12.44
N THR A 11 -16.67 -2.30 13.66
CA THR A 11 -16.58 -1.31 14.73
C THR A 11 -15.28 -0.54 14.49
N ILE A 12 -15.38 0.67 13.95
CA ILE A 12 -14.23 1.56 13.78
C ILE A 12 -13.75 1.93 15.18
N ARG A 13 -12.52 1.54 15.50
CA ARG A 13 -11.88 1.79 16.79
C ARG A 13 -10.79 2.85 16.68
N ILE A 14 -10.18 2.98 15.50
CA ILE A 14 -9.03 3.84 15.25
C ILE A 14 -9.36 4.73 14.04
N GLU A 15 -9.51 6.03 14.29
CA GLU A 15 -9.84 7.03 13.28
C GLU A 15 -8.64 7.88 12.84
N SER A 16 -7.54 7.84 13.60
CA SER A 16 -6.28 8.49 13.26
C SER A 16 -5.10 7.52 13.40
N VAL A 17 -4.07 7.72 12.58
CA VAL A 17 -2.80 6.96 12.70
C VAL A 17 -2.13 7.22 14.05
N ASP A 18 -2.30 8.41 14.60
CA ASP A 18 -1.73 8.79 15.90
C ASP A 18 -2.35 8.03 17.07
N ASP A 19 -3.58 7.51 16.91
CA ASP A 19 -4.27 6.70 17.92
C ASP A 19 -3.89 5.21 17.87
N MET A 20 -3.06 4.82 16.89
CA MET A 20 -2.63 3.44 16.75
C MET A 20 -1.65 3.04 17.84
N GLN A 21 -1.93 1.92 18.49
CA GLN A 21 -0.98 1.29 19.40
C GLN A 21 0.02 0.40 18.65
N PRO A 22 1.21 0.16 19.21
CA PRO A 22 2.21 -0.74 18.61
C PRO A 22 1.66 -2.15 18.29
N LEU A 23 0.72 -2.62 19.09
CA LEU A 23 0.03 -3.89 18.87
C LEU A 23 -0.84 -3.88 17.60
N ASP A 24 -1.49 -2.76 17.29
CA ASP A 24 -2.30 -2.62 16.07
C ASP A 24 -1.40 -2.58 14.85
N ALA A 25 -0.29 -1.85 14.92
CA ALA A 25 0.74 -1.85 13.88
C ALA A 25 1.32 -3.25 13.63
N PHE A 26 1.58 -4.00 14.69
CA PHE A 26 2.06 -5.38 14.59
C PHE A 26 1.04 -6.30 13.92
N LYS A 27 -0.24 -6.21 14.27
CA LYS A 27 -1.32 -7.00 13.64
C LYS A 27 -1.43 -6.72 12.15
N VAL A 28 -1.37 -5.45 11.75
CA VAL A 28 -1.40 -5.07 10.32
C VAL A 28 -0.13 -5.55 9.62
N GLY A 29 1.03 -5.46 10.26
CA GLY A 29 2.27 -6.03 9.77
C GLY A 29 2.19 -7.54 9.57
N LEU A 30 1.55 -8.26 10.49
CA LEU A 30 1.31 -9.69 10.35
C LEU A 30 0.37 -10.00 9.18
N ALA A 31 -0.68 -9.19 8.97
CA ALA A 31 -1.55 -9.33 7.80
C ALA A 31 -0.78 -9.12 6.48
N GLN A 32 0.28 -8.32 6.47
CA GLN A 32 1.16 -8.16 5.31
C GLN A 32 1.84 -9.47 4.91
N CYS A 33 2.06 -10.42 5.84
CA CYS A 33 2.65 -11.72 5.51
C CYS A 33 1.78 -12.52 4.51
N ALA A 34 0.49 -12.26 4.43
CA ALA A 34 -0.36 -12.83 3.39
C ALA A 34 0.06 -12.41 1.96
N ALA A 35 0.79 -11.31 1.83
CA ALA A 35 1.32 -10.85 0.55
C ALA A 35 2.53 -11.67 0.04
N LEU A 36 3.06 -12.59 0.86
CA LEU A 36 4.08 -13.55 0.43
C LEU A 36 3.51 -14.61 -0.53
N PHE A 37 2.20 -14.81 -0.53
CA PHE A 37 1.56 -15.67 -1.52
C PHE A 37 1.54 -14.99 -2.90
N PRO A 38 1.99 -15.68 -3.96
CA PRO A 38 1.99 -15.14 -5.32
C PRO A 38 0.59 -14.64 -5.73
N GLY A 39 0.54 -13.46 -6.35
CA GLY A 39 -0.71 -12.82 -6.79
C GLY A 39 -1.46 -12.04 -5.71
N THR A 40 -1.05 -12.09 -4.46
CA THR A 40 -1.65 -11.29 -3.41
C THR A 40 -1.06 -9.87 -3.43
N SER A 41 -1.92 -8.87 -3.53
CA SER A 41 -1.52 -7.47 -3.43
C SER A 41 -1.08 -7.14 -2.00
N ARG A 42 0.15 -6.64 -1.83
CA ARG A 42 0.66 -6.23 -0.51
C ARG A 42 -0.22 -5.16 0.15
N SER A 43 -0.53 -4.09 -0.58
CA SER A 43 -1.42 -3.03 -0.07
C SER A 43 -2.83 -3.56 0.20
N GLY A 44 -3.31 -4.48 -0.64
CA GLY A 44 -4.59 -5.16 -0.40
C GLY A 44 -4.60 -5.93 0.91
N ALA A 45 -3.56 -6.70 1.20
CA ALA A 45 -3.44 -7.46 2.45
C ALA A 45 -3.40 -6.55 3.68
N THR A 46 -2.61 -5.47 3.66
CA THR A 46 -2.50 -4.53 4.78
C THR A 46 -3.77 -3.71 4.99
N ILE A 47 -4.41 -3.23 3.92
CA ILE A 47 -5.67 -2.47 4.03
C ILE A 47 -6.79 -3.36 4.55
N ILE A 48 -6.98 -4.56 3.97
CA ILE A 48 -8.02 -5.49 4.43
C ILE A 48 -7.75 -5.92 5.87
N GLY A 49 -6.51 -6.24 6.22
CA GLY A 49 -6.12 -6.56 7.59
C GLY A 49 -6.42 -5.40 8.54
N GLY A 50 -6.06 -4.18 8.18
CA GLY A 50 -6.36 -2.98 8.96
C GLY A 50 -7.87 -2.80 9.22
N LEU A 51 -8.69 -2.94 8.18
CA LEU A 51 -10.15 -2.88 8.30
C LEU A 51 -10.68 -3.94 9.28
N LEU A 52 -10.20 -5.18 9.17
CA LEU A 52 -10.62 -6.28 10.05
C LEU A 52 -10.20 -6.07 11.51
N PHE A 53 -9.13 -5.33 11.75
CA PHE A 53 -8.66 -4.98 13.10
C PHE A 53 -9.28 -3.67 13.65
N GLY A 54 -10.22 -3.09 12.92
CA GLY A 54 -10.98 -1.91 13.38
C GLY A 54 -10.36 -0.56 13.03
N LEU A 55 -9.45 -0.50 12.06
CA LEU A 55 -8.97 0.76 11.51
C LEU A 55 -10.03 1.34 10.55
N SER A 56 -10.16 2.67 10.52
CA SER A 56 -10.94 3.33 9.49
C SER A 56 -10.30 3.13 8.10
N ARG A 57 -11.07 3.28 7.03
CA ARG A 57 -10.57 3.14 5.64
C ARG A 57 -9.36 4.04 5.37
N LYS A 58 -9.47 5.28 5.81
CA LYS A 58 -8.41 6.28 5.68
C LYS A 58 -7.14 5.83 6.40
N VAL A 59 -7.25 5.45 7.66
CA VAL A 59 -6.12 5.00 8.49
C VAL A 59 -5.48 3.73 7.94
N ALA A 60 -6.28 2.76 7.51
CA ALA A 60 -5.77 1.52 6.92
C ALA A 60 -4.97 1.77 5.64
N ALA A 61 -5.44 2.68 4.77
CA ALA A 61 -4.72 3.08 3.56
C ALA A 61 -3.45 3.86 3.90
N GLU A 62 -3.55 4.86 4.77
CA GLU A 62 -2.43 5.70 5.20
C GLU A 62 -1.32 4.87 5.84
N PHE A 63 -1.68 4.01 6.78
CA PHE A 63 -0.71 3.11 7.42
C PHE A 63 -0.09 2.12 6.44
N SER A 64 -0.84 1.65 5.44
CA SER A 64 -0.30 0.80 4.36
C SER A 64 0.80 1.52 3.57
N PHE A 65 0.67 2.84 3.33
CA PHE A 65 1.72 3.63 2.70
C PHE A 65 2.93 3.81 3.62
N PHE A 66 2.74 4.10 4.90
CA PHE A 66 3.85 4.19 5.87
C PHE A 66 4.62 2.87 5.95
N LEU A 67 3.93 1.74 6.00
CA LEU A 67 4.56 0.42 6.03
C LEU A 67 5.27 0.07 4.72
N ALA A 68 4.87 0.70 3.60
CA ALA A 68 5.53 0.56 2.31
C ALA A 68 6.95 1.13 2.31
N ILE A 69 7.18 2.23 3.03
CA ILE A 69 8.45 2.95 3.00
C ILE A 69 9.61 2.03 3.41
N PRO A 70 9.66 1.47 4.63
CA PRO A 70 10.77 0.62 5.04
C PRO A 70 10.91 -0.64 4.19
N THR A 71 9.81 -1.25 3.77
CA THR A 71 9.85 -2.47 2.95
C THR A 71 10.36 -2.22 1.54
N MET A 72 9.98 -1.09 0.91
CA MET A 72 10.48 -0.72 -0.41
C MET A 72 11.94 -0.29 -0.36
N PHE A 73 12.36 0.47 0.66
CA PHE A 73 13.75 0.80 0.86
C PHE A 73 14.62 -0.44 1.02
N ALA A 74 14.22 -1.39 1.87
CA ALA A 74 14.96 -2.63 2.07
C ALA A 74 15.06 -3.45 0.77
N ALA A 75 13.97 -3.58 0.02
CA ALA A 75 13.96 -4.28 -1.25
C ALA A 75 14.87 -3.61 -2.28
N THR A 76 14.79 -2.28 -2.41
CA THR A 76 15.62 -1.51 -3.34
C THR A 76 17.10 -1.61 -2.98
N PHE A 77 17.44 -1.48 -1.70
CA PHE A 77 18.83 -1.64 -1.24
C PHE A 77 19.38 -3.03 -1.56
N TYR A 78 18.58 -4.07 -1.30
CA TYR A 78 18.97 -5.43 -1.62
C TYR A 78 19.18 -5.64 -3.12
N ASP A 79 18.29 -5.12 -3.96
CA ASP A 79 18.37 -5.23 -5.41
C ASP A 79 19.57 -4.49 -5.99
N VAL A 80 19.82 -3.26 -5.53
CA VAL A 80 21.00 -2.47 -5.93
C VAL A 80 22.29 -3.18 -5.51
N TYR A 81 22.33 -3.70 -4.28
CA TYR A 81 23.51 -4.42 -3.78
C TYR A 81 23.80 -5.68 -4.61
N LYS A 82 22.76 -6.45 -4.94
CA LYS A 82 22.86 -7.69 -5.71
C LYS A 82 23.27 -7.46 -7.16
N ASN A 83 22.79 -6.38 -7.77
CA ASN A 83 22.98 -6.08 -9.20
C ASN A 83 23.96 -4.91 -9.41
N ARG A 84 24.81 -4.60 -8.44
CA ARG A 84 25.73 -3.45 -8.50
C ARG A 84 26.63 -3.45 -9.75
N ASP A 85 27.00 -4.62 -10.23
CA ASP A 85 27.88 -4.78 -11.38
C ASP A 85 27.17 -4.54 -12.74
N ALA A 86 25.83 -4.50 -12.73
CA ALA A 86 25.00 -4.21 -13.89
C ALA A 86 24.77 -2.71 -14.12
N PHE A 87 25.07 -1.86 -13.11
CA PHE A 87 24.87 -0.42 -13.22
C PHE A 87 26.03 0.23 -13.97
N VAL A 88 25.74 0.85 -15.11
CA VAL A 88 26.69 1.63 -15.90
C VAL A 88 26.46 3.11 -15.63
N ALA A 89 27.54 3.89 -15.53
CA ALA A 89 27.45 5.35 -15.28
C ALA A 89 26.62 6.09 -16.34
N ALA A 90 26.53 5.56 -17.55
CA ALA A 90 25.70 6.09 -18.64
C ALA A 90 24.18 6.05 -18.34
N ASP A 91 23.73 5.18 -17.45
CA ASP A 91 22.30 5.02 -17.13
C ASP A 91 21.82 6.01 -16.07
N PHE A 92 22.76 6.69 -15.39
CA PHE A 92 22.44 7.61 -14.29
C PHE A 92 21.43 8.71 -14.67
N PRO A 93 21.52 9.39 -15.84
CA PRO A 93 20.53 10.40 -16.23
C PRO A 93 19.11 9.82 -16.38
N VAL A 94 19.00 8.60 -16.91
CA VAL A 94 17.71 7.90 -17.09
C VAL A 94 17.11 7.57 -15.74
N PHE A 95 17.91 7.05 -14.80
CA PHE A 95 17.47 6.78 -13.44
C PHE A 95 17.06 8.07 -12.70
N ALA A 96 17.79 9.16 -12.86
CA ALA A 96 17.48 10.44 -12.23
C ALA A 96 16.14 10.99 -12.73
N VAL A 97 15.91 11.01 -14.04
CA VAL A 97 14.63 11.44 -14.62
C VAL A 97 13.49 10.54 -14.16
N GLY A 98 13.67 9.21 -14.23
CA GLY A 98 12.68 8.25 -13.75
C GLY A 98 12.32 8.44 -12.27
N PHE A 99 13.30 8.68 -11.42
CA PHE A 99 13.10 8.94 -10.00
C PHE A 99 12.29 10.22 -9.74
N ILE A 100 12.66 11.33 -10.39
CA ILE A 100 11.98 12.62 -10.24
C ILE A 100 10.54 12.53 -10.71
N VAL A 101 10.31 11.98 -11.90
CA VAL A 101 8.96 11.83 -12.46
C VAL A 101 8.10 10.93 -11.60
N SER A 102 8.63 9.79 -11.15
CA SER A 102 7.94 8.87 -10.26
C SER A 102 7.59 9.52 -8.93
N PHE A 103 8.49 10.30 -8.36
CA PHE A 103 8.26 11.00 -7.09
C PHE A 103 7.12 12.02 -7.21
N ILE A 104 7.15 12.86 -8.25
CA ILE A 104 6.10 13.87 -8.49
C ILE A 104 4.75 13.18 -8.74
N SER A 105 4.74 12.16 -9.60
CA SER A 105 3.52 11.39 -9.91
C SER A 105 2.94 10.73 -8.66
N ALA A 106 3.79 10.13 -7.83
CA ALA A 106 3.36 9.51 -6.58
C ALA A 106 2.75 10.52 -5.62
N LEU A 107 3.35 11.70 -5.44
CA LEU A 107 2.80 12.75 -4.58
C LEU A 107 1.40 13.18 -5.03
N LEU A 108 1.20 13.37 -6.33
CA LEU A 108 -0.09 13.79 -6.89
C LEU A 108 -1.14 12.68 -6.72
N VAL A 109 -0.79 11.45 -7.09
CA VAL A 109 -1.70 10.30 -7.04
C VAL A 109 -2.07 9.95 -5.61
N ILE A 110 -1.11 9.92 -4.67
CA ILE A 110 -1.39 9.61 -3.25
C ILE A 110 -2.32 10.67 -2.65
N ARG A 111 -2.09 11.95 -2.91
CA ARG A 111 -2.98 13.02 -2.43
C ARG A 111 -4.40 12.88 -2.98
N ALA A 112 -4.52 12.60 -4.28
CA ALA A 112 -5.81 12.40 -4.93
C ALA A 112 -6.52 11.16 -4.35
N LEU A 113 -5.80 10.06 -4.19
CA LEU A 113 -6.33 8.81 -3.63
C LEU A 113 -6.79 8.97 -2.19
N MET A 114 -6.01 9.62 -1.34
CA MET A 114 -6.38 9.84 0.06
C MET A 114 -7.62 10.72 0.18
N ARG A 115 -7.75 11.75 -0.68
CA ARG A 115 -8.95 12.57 -0.75
C ARG A 115 -10.17 11.78 -1.23
N TYR A 116 -9.99 10.87 -2.16
CA TYR A 116 -11.04 9.99 -2.64
C TYR A 116 -11.53 9.02 -1.56
N ILE A 117 -10.60 8.30 -0.90
CA ILE A 117 -10.91 7.30 0.13
C ILE A 117 -11.57 7.92 1.37
N SER A 118 -11.27 9.19 1.67
CA SER A 118 -11.92 9.92 2.77
C SER A 118 -13.44 10.11 2.56
N LYS A 119 -13.92 10.03 1.33
CA LYS A 119 -15.31 10.28 0.96
C LYS A 119 -16.04 9.06 0.37
N HIS A 120 -15.28 8.07 -0.11
CA HIS A 120 -15.81 6.91 -0.83
C HIS A 120 -15.24 5.61 -0.25
N ASP A 121 -15.91 4.50 -0.53
CA ASP A 121 -15.44 3.15 -0.18
C ASP A 121 -14.52 2.56 -1.28
N PHE A 122 -13.96 1.37 -1.00
CA PHE A 122 -13.11 0.64 -1.95
C PHE A 122 -13.90 -0.15 -3.00
N THR A 123 -15.21 -0.03 -3.04
CA THR A 123 -16.08 -0.83 -3.92
C THR A 123 -15.77 -0.58 -5.40
N ALA A 124 -15.55 0.69 -5.78
CA ALA A 124 -15.17 1.05 -7.16
C ALA A 124 -13.86 0.39 -7.60
N PHE A 125 -12.86 0.34 -6.72
CA PHE A 125 -11.59 -0.35 -6.99
C PHE A 125 -11.75 -1.85 -7.13
N ALA A 126 -12.64 -2.45 -6.35
CA ALA A 126 -12.91 -3.88 -6.44
C ALA A 126 -13.56 -4.24 -7.78
N TYR A 127 -14.53 -3.47 -8.25
CA TYR A 127 -15.14 -3.66 -9.57
C TYR A 127 -14.14 -3.43 -10.70
N TYR A 128 -13.35 -2.38 -10.64
CA TYR A 128 -12.28 -2.12 -11.60
C TYR A 128 -11.33 -3.33 -11.73
N ARG A 129 -10.89 -3.90 -10.61
CA ARG A 129 -9.99 -5.07 -10.62
C ARG A 129 -10.65 -6.34 -11.14
N ILE A 130 -11.93 -6.54 -10.90
CA ILE A 130 -12.68 -7.69 -11.44
C ILE A 130 -12.76 -7.59 -12.96
N VAL A 131 -13.15 -6.42 -13.47
CA VAL A 131 -13.25 -6.19 -14.93
C VAL A 131 -11.87 -6.34 -15.59
N PHE A 132 -10.84 -5.70 -15.02
CA PHE A 132 -9.47 -5.74 -15.59
C PHE A 132 -8.79 -7.10 -15.46
N GLY A 133 -9.21 -7.93 -14.51
CA GLY A 133 -8.66 -9.27 -14.30
C GLY A 133 -9.41 -10.36 -15.09
N ALA A 134 -10.51 -10.00 -15.76
CA ALA A 134 -11.26 -10.89 -16.64
C ALA A 134 -10.80 -10.83 -18.11
N PHE A 135 -9.95 -9.85 -18.44
CA PHE A 135 -9.27 -9.70 -19.72
C PHE A 135 -7.82 -10.17 -19.65
#